data_6403bd314dc1d8443035b74106d9681f
#
_entry.id   6403bd314dc1d8443035b74106d9681f
#
_cell.length_a   1.000
_cell.length_b   1.000
_cell.length_c   1.000
_cell.angle_alpha   90.00
_cell.angle_beta   90.00
_cell.angle_gamma   90.00
#
_symmetry.space_group_name_H-M   'P 1'
#
loop_
_entity.id
_entity.type
_entity.pdbx_description
1 polymer ?
#
loop_
_entity_poly.entity_id
_entity_poly.type
_entity_poly.pdbx_seq_one_letter_code
_entity_poly.pdbx_strand_id
1 'polypeptide(L)'
;MKPDFSTESLTGVWRTTVEHFMASPEGQNLVDRISSCTADVFPPHPFRALEETPFEQVRAVIFGQDPYHTPGKACGLAFSVPAGEKLPPSLKNIFKVMAASNEIRRTRGDLSDWAAAGGLLLNTILTGGAGKTL
;
A
#
# COMPACT_ATOMS: atom_id res chain seq x y z
N MET A 1 -15.99 -6.21 -4.02
CA MET A 1 -15.46 -5.71 -2.74
C MET A 1 -15.04 -4.24 -2.92
N LYS A 2 -15.31 -3.43 -1.92
CA LYS A 2 -14.93 -2.01 -1.93
C LYS A 2 -13.91 -1.74 -0.82
N PRO A 3 -12.95 -0.85 -1.06
CA PRO A 3 -11.96 -0.51 -0.04
C PRO A 3 -12.58 0.27 1.12
N ASP A 4 -11.97 0.10 2.29
CA ASP A 4 -12.32 0.85 3.49
C ASP A 4 -11.46 2.13 3.54
N PHE A 5 -12.09 3.29 3.41
CA PHE A 5 -11.45 4.59 3.49
C PHE A 5 -11.53 5.21 4.90
N SER A 6 -11.78 4.42 5.91
CA SER A 6 -11.79 4.90 7.29
C SER A 6 -10.42 5.46 7.68
N THR A 7 -10.43 6.55 8.45
CA THR A 7 -9.23 7.19 8.99
C THR A 7 -9.02 6.88 10.48
N GLU A 8 -9.83 6.01 11.05
CA GLU A 8 -9.80 5.73 12.50
C GLU A 8 -8.46 5.17 12.97
N SER A 9 -7.80 4.36 12.12
CA SER A 9 -6.51 3.77 12.43
C SER A 9 -5.33 4.71 12.17
N LEU A 10 -5.57 5.86 11.55
CA LEU A 10 -4.54 6.86 11.29
C LEU A 10 -4.36 7.78 12.49
N THR A 11 -3.14 8.27 12.70
CA THR A 11 -2.80 9.17 13.79
C THR A 11 -2.03 10.38 13.30
N GLY A 12 -2.03 11.45 14.09
CA GLY A 12 -1.18 12.63 13.88
C GLY A 12 -1.32 13.25 12.50
N VAL A 13 -0.19 13.54 11.89
CA VAL A 13 -0.11 14.23 10.58
C VAL A 13 -0.80 13.45 9.48
N TRP A 14 -0.64 12.12 9.45
CA TRP A 14 -1.30 11.30 8.44
C TRP A 14 -2.82 11.40 8.53
N ARG A 15 -3.37 11.31 9.73
CA ARG A 15 -4.81 11.43 9.93
C ARG A 15 -5.33 12.77 9.47
N THR A 16 -4.71 13.85 9.90
CA THR A 16 -5.10 15.22 9.53
C THR A 16 -5.04 15.41 8.01
N THR A 17 -3.96 14.96 7.39
CA THR A 17 -3.76 15.10 5.94
C THR A 17 -4.82 14.35 5.14
N VAL A 18 -5.07 13.08 5.50
CA VAL A 18 -6.04 12.25 4.79
C VAL A 18 -7.46 12.76 5.00
N GLU A 19 -7.83 13.10 6.24
CA GLU A 19 -9.16 13.65 6.53
C GLU A 19 -9.41 14.94 5.77
N HIS A 20 -8.40 15.81 5.69
CA HIS A 20 -8.52 17.07 4.93
C HIS A 20 -8.80 16.78 3.44
N PHE A 21 -8.07 15.85 2.84
CA PHE A 21 -8.30 15.46 1.45
C PHE A 21 -9.68 14.82 1.26
N MET A 22 -10.06 13.90 2.14
CA MET A 22 -11.34 13.20 2.04
C MET A 22 -12.55 14.14 2.18
N ALA A 23 -12.40 15.23 2.92
CA ALA A 23 -13.42 16.24 3.06
C ALA A 23 -13.49 17.20 1.87
N SER A 24 -12.47 17.24 1.03
CA SER A 24 -12.43 18.10 -0.17
C SER A 24 -13.37 17.61 -1.26
N PRO A 25 -13.77 18.49 -2.21
CA PRO A 25 -14.57 18.07 -3.37
C PRO A 25 -13.89 16.96 -4.18
N GLU A 26 -12.57 17.01 -4.33
CA GLU A 26 -11.78 15.98 -5.04
C GLU A 26 -11.84 14.64 -4.31
N GLY A 27 -11.72 14.66 -2.99
CA GLY A 27 -11.81 13.44 -2.17
C GLY A 27 -13.19 12.81 -2.23
N GLN A 28 -14.23 13.61 -2.12
CA GLN A 28 -15.61 13.14 -2.21
C GLN A 28 -15.91 12.54 -3.60
N ASN A 29 -15.47 13.20 -4.64
CA ASN A 29 -15.62 12.71 -6.02
C ASN A 29 -14.90 11.38 -6.22
N LEU A 30 -13.69 11.24 -5.68
CA LEU A 30 -12.92 9.98 -5.76
C LEU A 30 -13.66 8.84 -5.08
N VAL A 31 -14.15 9.06 -3.86
CA VAL A 31 -14.90 8.03 -3.11
C VAL A 31 -16.17 7.64 -3.87
N ASP A 32 -16.90 8.60 -4.41
CA ASP A 32 -18.13 8.34 -5.18
C ASP A 32 -17.83 7.49 -6.43
N ARG A 33 -16.76 7.81 -7.14
CA ARG A 33 -16.35 7.06 -8.33
C ARG A 33 -15.98 5.63 -7.98
N ILE A 34 -15.22 5.43 -6.92
CA ILE A 34 -14.83 4.08 -6.48
C ILE A 34 -16.04 3.30 -5.99
N SER A 35 -16.93 3.93 -5.23
CA SER A 35 -18.13 3.28 -4.71
C SER A 35 -19.10 2.86 -5.81
N SER A 36 -19.16 3.59 -6.91
CA SER A 36 -20.01 3.26 -8.06
C SER A 36 -19.35 2.31 -9.06
N CYS A 37 -18.07 1.99 -8.90
CA CYS A 37 -17.38 1.05 -9.75
C CYS A 37 -17.97 -0.35 -9.58
N THR A 38 -18.22 -1.06 -10.69
CA THR A 38 -18.78 -2.42 -10.65
C THR A 38 -17.73 -3.50 -10.40
N ALA A 39 -16.46 -3.21 -10.68
CA ALA A 39 -15.35 -4.14 -10.45
C ALA A 39 -14.93 -4.14 -8.98
N ASP A 40 -14.28 -5.24 -8.57
CA ASP A 40 -13.59 -5.26 -7.28
C ASP A 40 -12.42 -4.29 -7.29
N VAL A 41 -12.24 -3.57 -6.17
CA VAL A 41 -11.19 -2.57 -6.00
C VAL A 41 -10.26 -3.01 -4.86
N PHE A 42 -8.98 -2.97 -5.10
CA PHE A 42 -7.92 -3.41 -4.18
C PHE A 42 -6.99 -2.26 -3.82
N PRO A 43 -6.29 -2.32 -2.70
CA PRO A 43 -6.43 -3.25 -1.58
C PRO A 43 -7.63 -2.89 -0.70
N PRO A 44 -8.05 -3.78 0.22
CA PRO A 44 -9.18 -3.47 1.12
C PRO A 44 -8.90 -2.30 2.07
N HIS A 45 -7.63 -2.05 2.40
CA HIS A 45 -7.21 -0.96 3.28
C HIS A 45 -6.16 -0.08 2.58
N PRO A 46 -6.60 0.91 1.76
CA PRO A 46 -5.66 1.70 0.96
C PRO A 46 -4.69 2.55 1.77
N PHE A 47 -5.02 2.88 3.02
CA PHE A 47 -4.19 3.70 3.90
C PHE A 47 -3.27 2.89 4.81
N ARG A 48 -3.16 1.60 4.58
CA ARG A 48 -2.38 0.70 5.44
C ARG A 48 -0.94 1.16 5.66
N ALA A 49 -0.27 1.66 4.63
CA ALA A 49 1.11 2.15 4.76
C ALA A 49 1.21 3.27 5.79
N LEU A 50 0.24 4.17 5.81
CA LEU A 50 0.19 5.28 6.75
C LEU A 50 -0.19 4.83 8.17
N GLU A 51 -1.00 3.78 8.29
CA GLU A 51 -1.34 3.18 9.59
C GLU A 51 -0.13 2.52 10.24
N GLU A 52 0.59 1.70 9.48
CA GLU A 52 1.70 0.91 10.02
C GLU A 52 2.96 1.72 10.25
N THR A 53 3.11 2.86 9.54
CA THR A 53 4.27 3.73 9.71
C THR A 53 3.78 5.16 9.97
N PRO A 54 3.43 5.50 11.22
CA PRO A 54 3.06 6.86 11.61
C PRO A 54 4.14 7.87 11.19
N PHE A 55 3.74 9.11 10.96
CA PHE A 55 4.63 10.15 10.43
C PHE A 55 5.93 10.28 11.23
N GLU A 56 5.84 10.24 12.56
CA GLU A 56 6.98 10.41 13.45
C GLU A 56 7.96 9.22 13.41
N GLN A 57 7.50 8.07 12.91
CA GLN A 57 8.30 6.85 12.85
C GLN A 57 8.94 6.62 11.49
N VAL A 58 8.64 7.46 10.50
CA VAL A 58 9.19 7.31 9.15
C VAL A 58 10.70 7.53 9.17
N ARG A 59 11.46 6.52 8.75
CA ARG A 59 12.92 6.57 8.61
C ARG A 59 13.35 6.54 7.15
N ALA A 60 12.57 5.91 6.30
CA ALA A 60 12.80 5.83 4.87
C ALA A 60 11.47 5.77 4.14
N VAL A 61 11.42 6.31 2.93
CA VAL A 61 10.24 6.25 2.08
C VAL A 61 10.59 5.47 0.82
N ILE A 62 9.80 4.44 0.54
CA ILE A 62 9.96 3.64 -0.67
C ILE A 62 8.67 3.78 -1.47
N PHE A 63 8.76 4.42 -2.65
CA PHE A 63 7.61 4.61 -3.51
C PHE A 63 7.46 3.46 -4.50
N GLY A 64 6.27 2.86 -4.51
CA GLY A 64 5.82 2.02 -5.60
C GLY A 64 4.93 2.81 -6.54
N GLN A 65 4.49 2.19 -7.62
CA GLN A 65 3.62 2.83 -8.60
C GLN A 65 2.15 2.66 -8.23
N ASP A 66 1.65 1.44 -8.25
CA ASP A 66 0.25 1.10 -8.05
C ASP A 66 0.13 -0.30 -7.42
N PRO A 67 -1.04 -0.62 -6.87
CA PRO A 67 -1.27 -1.95 -6.31
C PRO A 67 -1.21 -3.05 -7.37
N TYR A 68 -0.82 -4.26 -6.96
CA TYR A 68 -0.89 -5.42 -7.85
C TYR A 68 -2.31 -5.64 -8.35
N HIS A 69 -2.45 -5.96 -9.63
CA HIS A 69 -3.76 -6.10 -10.30
C HIS A 69 -4.38 -7.49 -10.13
N THR A 70 -3.60 -8.48 -9.76
CA THR A 70 -4.09 -9.84 -9.53
C THR A 70 -4.80 -9.90 -8.18
N PRO A 71 -6.04 -10.42 -8.12
CA PRO A 71 -6.76 -10.57 -6.86
C PRO A 71 -5.93 -11.30 -5.80
N GLY A 72 -5.96 -10.81 -4.56
CA GLY A 72 -5.26 -11.40 -3.44
C GLY A 72 -3.79 -11.01 -3.29
N LYS A 73 -3.23 -10.23 -4.21
CA LYS A 73 -1.82 -9.81 -4.15
C LYS A 73 -1.62 -8.45 -3.49
N ALA A 74 -2.49 -7.48 -3.76
CA ALA A 74 -2.39 -6.15 -3.18
C ALA A 74 -2.77 -6.18 -1.70
N CYS A 75 -1.89 -5.66 -0.84
CA CYS A 75 -2.10 -5.70 0.61
C CYS A 75 -1.99 -4.33 1.28
N GLY A 76 -1.84 -3.24 0.52
CA GLY A 76 -1.77 -1.88 1.05
C GLY A 76 -0.36 -1.36 1.32
N LEU A 77 0.67 -2.20 1.19
CA LEU A 77 2.07 -1.82 1.29
C LEU A 77 2.73 -2.00 -0.07
N ALA A 78 3.44 -0.98 -0.55
CA ALA A 78 4.14 -1.05 -1.83
C ALA A 78 5.07 -2.26 -1.89
N PHE A 79 5.07 -2.97 -3.00
CA PHE A 79 5.87 -4.18 -3.29
C PHE A 79 5.51 -5.41 -2.47
N SER A 80 4.85 -5.25 -1.33
CA SER A 80 4.50 -6.36 -0.42
C SER A 80 3.38 -7.22 -0.98
N VAL A 81 3.42 -8.51 -0.67
CA VAL A 81 2.31 -9.45 -0.89
C VAL A 81 1.99 -10.14 0.42
N PRO A 82 0.77 -10.68 0.59
CA PRO A 82 0.44 -11.45 1.78
C PRO A 82 1.37 -12.63 1.97
N ALA A 83 1.57 -13.05 3.22
CA ALA A 83 2.39 -14.21 3.55
C ALA A 83 1.88 -15.45 2.80
N GLY A 84 2.81 -16.24 2.27
CA GLY A 84 2.48 -17.45 1.50
C GLY A 84 2.24 -17.21 0.02
N GLU A 85 2.12 -15.95 -0.42
CA GLU A 85 1.96 -15.63 -1.82
C GLU A 85 3.31 -15.66 -2.55
N LYS A 86 3.23 -15.99 -3.85
CA LYS A 86 4.40 -16.04 -4.71
C LYS A 86 4.99 -14.63 -4.87
N LEU A 87 6.32 -14.51 -4.81
CA LEU A 87 6.99 -13.23 -4.96
C LEU A 87 6.78 -12.64 -6.36
N PRO A 88 6.30 -11.39 -6.47
CA PRO A 88 6.24 -10.70 -7.76
C PRO A 88 7.63 -10.40 -8.33
N PRO A 89 7.76 -10.22 -9.66
CA PRO A 89 9.06 -9.98 -10.28
C PRO A 89 9.84 -8.79 -9.72
N SER A 90 9.17 -7.66 -9.45
CA SER A 90 9.84 -6.46 -8.90
C SER A 90 10.39 -6.74 -7.50
N LEU A 91 9.63 -7.44 -6.65
CA LEU A 91 10.09 -7.80 -5.31
C LEU A 91 11.23 -8.81 -5.36
N LYS A 92 11.19 -9.78 -6.27
CA LYS A 92 12.30 -10.70 -6.50
C LYS A 92 13.60 -9.95 -6.84
N ASN A 93 13.50 -8.92 -7.68
CA ASN A 93 14.64 -8.10 -8.06
C ASN A 93 15.20 -7.32 -6.86
N ILE A 94 14.33 -6.77 -6.02
CA ILE A 94 14.75 -6.09 -4.79
C ILE A 94 15.52 -7.06 -3.89
N PHE A 95 14.99 -8.25 -3.66
CA PHE A 95 15.65 -9.26 -2.81
C PHE A 95 16.98 -9.73 -3.41
N LYS A 96 17.05 -9.84 -4.73
CA LYS A 96 18.29 -10.20 -5.43
C LYS A 96 19.39 -9.15 -5.20
N VAL A 97 19.04 -7.88 -5.30
CA VAL A 97 19.99 -6.79 -5.04
C VAL A 97 20.44 -6.79 -3.58
N MET A 98 19.53 -7.00 -2.64
CA MET A 98 19.85 -7.09 -1.21
C MET A 98 20.82 -8.23 -0.93
N ALA A 99 20.59 -9.40 -1.52
CA ALA A 99 21.47 -10.55 -1.35
C ALA A 99 22.88 -10.30 -1.92
N ALA A 100 22.96 -9.62 -3.06
CA ALA A 100 24.25 -9.27 -3.69
C ALA A 100 25.03 -8.22 -2.90
N SER A 101 24.32 -7.22 -2.32
CA SER A 101 24.96 -6.08 -1.65
C SER A 101 25.31 -6.36 -0.19
N ASN A 102 24.44 -7.09 0.54
CA ASN A 102 24.54 -7.24 1.99
C ASN A 102 24.46 -8.69 2.47
N GLU A 103 24.49 -9.65 1.55
CA GLU A 103 24.32 -11.07 1.84
C GLU A 103 23.01 -11.41 2.57
N ILE A 104 22.04 -10.50 2.54
CA ILE A 104 20.73 -10.69 3.14
C ILE A 104 19.87 -11.52 2.19
N ARG A 105 19.48 -12.71 2.62
CA ARG A 105 18.62 -13.60 1.83
C ARG A 105 17.23 -13.60 2.43
N ARG A 106 16.28 -13.11 1.65
CA ARG A 106 14.89 -13.01 2.08
C ARG A 106 14.01 -13.74 1.08
N THR A 107 13.07 -14.53 1.60
CA THR A 107 12.10 -15.30 0.78
C THR A 107 10.67 -14.90 1.05
N ARG A 108 10.41 -14.21 2.18
CA ARG A 108 9.09 -13.82 2.61
C ARG A 108 8.68 -12.50 1.93
N GLY A 109 7.54 -12.52 1.23
CA GLY A 109 7.05 -11.36 0.49
C GLY A 109 6.21 -10.38 1.30
N ASP A 110 5.82 -10.73 2.51
CA ASP A 110 5.15 -9.82 3.44
C ASP A 110 6.18 -8.87 4.05
N LEU A 111 6.07 -7.58 3.76
CA LEU A 111 7.02 -6.55 4.18
C LEU A 111 6.55 -5.74 5.39
N SER A 112 5.59 -6.25 6.15
CA SER A 112 5.08 -5.56 7.34
C SER A 112 6.17 -5.29 8.39
N ASP A 113 7.20 -6.12 8.46
CA ASP A 113 8.36 -5.90 9.32
C ASP A 113 9.19 -4.67 8.89
N TRP A 114 9.30 -4.41 7.58
CA TRP A 114 9.94 -3.18 7.10
C TRP A 114 9.14 -1.94 7.49
N ALA A 115 7.82 -2.03 7.39
CA ALA A 115 6.94 -0.94 7.81
C ALA A 115 7.07 -0.67 9.31
N ALA A 116 7.11 -1.72 10.13
CA ALA A 116 7.30 -1.60 11.58
C ALA A 116 8.67 -0.99 11.95
N ALA A 117 9.67 -1.19 11.11
CA ALA A 117 11.01 -0.62 11.31
C ALA A 117 11.15 0.84 10.83
N GLY A 118 10.09 1.43 10.29
CA GLY A 118 10.07 2.82 9.84
C GLY A 118 10.16 3.01 8.34
N GLY A 119 9.99 1.94 7.55
CA GLY A 119 9.91 2.00 6.10
C GLY A 119 8.49 2.33 5.64
N LEU A 120 8.27 3.54 5.13
CA LEU A 120 7.00 3.90 4.55
C LEU A 120 6.94 3.35 3.12
N LEU A 121 6.18 2.26 2.94
CA LEU A 121 6.02 1.57 1.66
C LEU A 121 4.75 2.08 0.98
N LEU A 122 4.89 3.17 0.23
CA LEU A 122 3.75 3.94 -0.28
C LEU A 122 3.69 3.91 -1.81
N ASN A 123 2.59 3.41 -2.36
CA ASN A 123 2.33 3.54 -3.79
C ASN A 123 1.86 4.96 -4.11
N THR A 124 2.20 5.46 -5.29
CA THR A 124 1.72 6.77 -5.77
C THR A 124 0.25 6.72 -6.16
N ILE A 125 -0.27 5.53 -6.50
CA ILE A 125 -1.69 5.26 -6.75
C ILE A 125 -2.13 4.22 -5.72
N LEU A 126 -3.11 4.52 -4.90
CA LEU A 126 -3.45 3.69 -3.74
C LEU A 126 -4.48 2.59 -4.02
N THR A 127 -5.22 2.67 -5.10
CA THR A 127 -6.25 1.68 -5.42
C THR A 127 -6.15 1.23 -6.87
N GLY A 128 -6.59 0.00 -7.13
CA GLY A 128 -6.66 -0.56 -8.46
C GLY A 128 -7.83 -1.53 -8.58
N GLY A 129 -8.29 -1.77 -9.81
CA GLY A 129 -9.32 -2.76 -10.09
C GLY A 129 -8.71 -4.07 -10.58
N ALA A 130 -9.49 -5.13 -10.61
CA ALA A 130 -9.06 -6.42 -11.11
C ALA A 130 -8.56 -6.30 -12.57
N GLY A 131 -7.26 -6.54 -12.77
CA GLY A 131 -6.63 -6.51 -14.07
C GLY A 131 -6.27 -5.11 -14.60
N LYS A 132 -6.51 -4.04 -13.84
CA LYS A 132 -6.21 -2.67 -14.29
C LYS A 132 -6.09 -1.68 -13.15
N THR A 133 -5.38 -0.59 -13.39
CA THR A 133 -5.34 0.57 -12.49
C THR A 133 -6.63 1.39 -12.64
N LEU A 134 -7.13 1.91 -11.53
CA LEU A 134 -8.32 2.79 -11.50
C LEU A 134 -7.93 4.23 -11.26
#